data_d730e63eb2d195c8169488a3083f5144
#
_entry.id   d730e63eb2d195c8169488a3083f5144
#
_cell.length_a   1.000
_cell.length_b   1.000
_cell.length_c   1.000
_cell.angle_alpha   90.00
_cell.angle_beta   90.00
_cell.angle_gamma   90.00
#
_symmetry.space_group_name_H-M   'P 1'
#
loop_
_entity.id
_entity.type
_entity.pdbx_description
1 polymer ?
#
loop_
_entity_poly.entity_id
_entity_poly.type
_entity_poly.pdbx_seq_one_letter_code
_entity_poly.pdbx_strand_id
1 'polypeptide(L)'
;MENLGAQDPRWIGEYRLLGKLGEGGMGRVYLARSARGRTVAVKLVQAELARQADFRGRFKREVEAARRVGGQWTAPVLDADTDAEVPWVATGYIGGPSLHSVVAEDFGALPERSLRILANGLALALRDIHGAGLIHRDLKPSNILVTIDGPRVIDFGIARALDPVGTTTGGNLTMTGAVVGSPGFMSPEQVRGEPVTAASDVFCLGSVLAFAATGRQPFGNLDSGIHALMYRIAQEEPDLVGLPEGARGLVTACLNKDPAKRPSVDDLVAATQPVADDGEPWLPGGLLARLGRDALQLLEVEAENAQPDAVAPQQGPSAYGHPQAAAHTPPGPSAYGTPSAYATPHAHAAAGPAYQVPTQPWQGGYQAPLGFPTPGTRLRPIRGLATALMSMFGIWLVLTLLDMALNISLLDTYFAIDAGDVSKDVLYSKRSDVQAMGSGTGVAALVLVVLWLVWFRTAYINSTVLNPGRQRFGSGYAVGAWFIPVAQLWLPKQIANDVWTSSTPPGPGRRGRAVLHWWWTFFVIMFLMFPVNGTSEIISDNIREQRPGVIVSIVDDSIGILTALLAIAVVRRITKMQEQRAARPVGQAQQPAGVFGPPAA
;
A
#
# COMPACT_ATOMS: atom_id res chain seq x y z
N MET A 1 -2.23 8.50 -3.58
CA MET A 1 -3.40 8.84 -4.42
C MET A 1 -3.25 8.14 -5.77
N GLU A 2 -4.33 7.49 -6.25
CA GLU A 2 -4.37 6.80 -7.55
C GLU A 2 -5.20 7.63 -8.53
N ASN A 3 -4.83 7.59 -9.83
CA ASN A 3 -5.63 8.22 -10.86
C ASN A 3 -6.97 7.50 -11.04
N LEU A 4 -8.01 8.23 -11.43
CA LEU A 4 -9.31 7.64 -11.72
C LEU A 4 -9.21 6.65 -12.87
N GLY A 5 -9.70 5.44 -12.66
CA GLY A 5 -9.82 4.41 -13.69
C GLY A 5 -10.97 4.69 -14.67
N ALA A 6 -11.04 3.93 -15.77
CA ALA A 6 -12.11 4.06 -16.77
C ALA A 6 -13.52 3.74 -16.22
N GLN A 7 -13.59 2.97 -15.13
CA GLN A 7 -14.85 2.58 -14.48
C GLN A 7 -15.21 3.47 -13.27
N ASP A 8 -14.32 4.38 -12.87
CA ASP A 8 -14.63 5.31 -11.79
C ASP A 8 -15.52 6.45 -12.30
N PRO A 9 -16.54 6.86 -11.52
CA PRO A 9 -17.38 7.98 -11.90
C PRO A 9 -16.56 9.28 -11.96
N ARG A 10 -16.98 10.21 -12.77
CA ARG A 10 -16.37 11.55 -12.83
C ARG A 10 -16.97 12.50 -11.80
N TRP A 11 -18.20 12.23 -11.39
CA TRP A 11 -18.98 13.03 -10.44
C TRP A 11 -19.72 12.10 -9.46
N ILE A 12 -19.85 12.55 -8.23
CA ILE A 12 -20.75 11.98 -7.21
C ILE A 12 -21.51 13.18 -6.61
N GLY A 13 -22.83 13.22 -6.82
CA GLY A 13 -23.60 14.42 -6.48
C GLY A 13 -23.01 15.66 -7.17
N GLU A 14 -22.76 16.72 -6.41
CA GLU A 14 -22.13 17.95 -6.91
C GLU A 14 -20.58 17.93 -6.86
N TYR A 15 -19.98 16.80 -6.51
CA TYR A 15 -18.53 16.69 -6.30
C TYR A 15 -17.83 16.13 -7.54
N ARG A 16 -16.91 16.91 -8.14
CA ARG A 16 -16.03 16.45 -9.21
C ARG A 16 -14.90 15.61 -8.59
N LEU A 17 -14.76 14.37 -9.04
CA LEU A 17 -13.71 13.47 -8.56
C LEU A 17 -12.35 13.82 -9.20
N LEU A 18 -11.31 13.85 -8.36
CA LEU A 18 -9.93 14.18 -8.75
C LEU A 18 -9.01 12.94 -8.75
N GLY A 19 -9.26 11.99 -7.84
CA GLY A 19 -8.47 10.77 -7.72
C GLY A 19 -9.06 9.84 -6.68
N LYS A 20 -8.58 8.60 -6.63
CA LYS A 20 -8.96 7.62 -5.63
C LYS A 20 -7.99 7.64 -4.46
N LEU A 21 -8.50 7.83 -3.24
CA LEU A 21 -7.73 7.83 -1.98
C LEU A 21 -7.56 6.43 -1.42
N GLY A 22 -8.55 5.55 -1.64
CA GLY A 22 -8.51 4.17 -1.17
C GLY A 22 -9.75 3.37 -1.55
N GLU A 23 -9.64 2.05 -1.38
CA GLU A 23 -10.73 1.09 -1.57
C GLU A 23 -10.69 0.06 -0.44
N GLY A 24 -11.84 -0.31 0.09
CA GLY A 24 -11.96 -1.28 1.17
C GLY A 24 -13.29 -2.02 1.15
N GLY A 25 -13.52 -2.89 2.13
CA GLY A 25 -14.69 -3.76 2.20
C GLY A 25 -16.05 -3.03 2.25
N MET A 26 -16.06 -1.73 2.48
CA MET A 26 -17.29 -0.93 2.58
C MET A 26 -17.50 0.02 1.42
N GLY A 27 -16.54 0.16 0.54
CA GLY A 27 -16.64 1.07 -0.61
C GLY A 27 -15.32 1.71 -1.00
N ARG A 28 -15.45 2.76 -1.81
CA ARG A 28 -14.32 3.53 -2.35
C ARG A 28 -14.34 4.94 -1.80
N VAL A 29 -13.15 5.48 -1.54
CA VAL A 29 -12.97 6.85 -1.08
C VAL A 29 -12.24 7.62 -2.17
N TYR A 30 -12.83 8.75 -2.57
CA TYR A 30 -12.30 9.61 -3.61
C TYR A 30 -11.93 10.98 -3.06
N LEU A 31 -10.83 11.54 -3.56
CA LEU A 31 -10.57 12.97 -3.46
C LEU A 31 -11.46 13.67 -4.46
N ALA A 32 -12.18 14.69 -4.03
CA ALA A 32 -13.12 15.42 -4.88
C ALA A 32 -13.11 16.91 -4.58
N ARG A 33 -13.68 17.69 -5.49
CA ARG A 33 -13.83 19.14 -5.35
C ARG A 33 -15.31 19.51 -5.50
N SER A 34 -15.82 20.30 -4.55
CA SER A 34 -17.16 20.86 -4.64
C SER A 34 -17.24 21.97 -5.72
N ALA A 35 -18.44 22.32 -6.14
CA ALA A 35 -18.67 23.44 -7.06
C ALA A 35 -18.09 24.79 -6.58
N ARG A 36 -17.93 24.96 -5.26
CA ARG A 36 -17.30 26.13 -4.63
C ARG A 36 -15.78 26.02 -4.47
N GLY A 37 -15.14 25.00 -5.06
CA GLY A 37 -13.70 24.81 -5.03
C GLY A 37 -13.14 24.16 -3.75
N ARG A 38 -13.98 23.73 -2.80
CA ARG A 38 -13.54 23.06 -1.58
C ARG A 38 -13.14 21.63 -1.87
N THR A 39 -11.96 21.22 -1.41
CA THR A 39 -11.45 19.85 -1.48
C THR A 39 -12.10 18.99 -0.39
N VAL A 40 -12.63 17.83 -0.75
CA VAL A 40 -13.39 16.91 0.12
C VAL A 40 -12.96 15.46 -0.14
N ALA A 41 -13.19 14.59 0.84
CA ALA A 41 -13.14 13.15 0.67
C ALA A 41 -14.57 12.61 0.53
N VAL A 42 -14.88 11.94 -0.58
CA VAL A 42 -16.19 11.34 -0.83
C VAL A 42 -16.09 9.84 -0.74
N LYS A 43 -16.80 9.26 0.23
CA LYS A 43 -16.91 7.79 0.41
C LYS A 43 -18.17 7.29 -0.25
N LEU A 44 -18.00 6.46 -1.27
CA LEU A 44 -19.08 5.79 -1.99
C LEU A 44 -19.26 4.38 -1.43
N VAL A 45 -20.46 4.03 -0.99
CA VAL A 45 -20.79 2.73 -0.42
C VAL A 45 -20.77 1.64 -1.52
N GLN A 46 -20.46 0.39 -1.18
CA GLN A 46 -20.57 -0.72 -2.14
C GLN A 46 -22.03 -0.95 -2.54
N ALA A 47 -22.26 -1.23 -3.83
CA ALA A 47 -23.59 -1.42 -4.40
C ALA A 47 -24.34 -2.61 -3.76
N GLU A 48 -23.63 -3.66 -3.36
CA GLU A 48 -24.19 -4.84 -2.67
C GLU A 48 -24.80 -4.47 -1.32
N LEU A 49 -24.10 -3.61 -0.55
CA LEU A 49 -24.57 -3.11 0.74
C LEU A 49 -25.74 -2.13 0.55
N ALA A 50 -25.67 -1.29 -0.47
CA ALA A 50 -26.70 -0.33 -0.82
C ALA A 50 -28.07 -0.97 -1.13
N ARG A 51 -28.13 -2.24 -1.53
CA ARG A 51 -29.38 -2.99 -1.79
C ARG A 51 -30.09 -3.48 -0.53
N GLN A 52 -29.41 -3.48 0.62
CA GLN A 52 -29.98 -3.94 1.89
C GLN A 52 -30.74 -2.81 2.60
N ALA A 53 -32.05 -2.94 2.76
CA ALA A 53 -32.89 -1.91 3.40
C ALA A 53 -32.46 -1.60 4.84
N ASP A 54 -32.09 -2.64 5.61
CA ASP A 54 -31.60 -2.50 6.99
C ASP A 54 -30.26 -1.73 7.05
N PHE A 55 -29.40 -1.92 6.07
CA PHE A 55 -28.17 -1.15 5.94
C PHE A 55 -28.48 0.34 5.71
N ARG A 56 -29.35 0.67 4.76
CA ARG A 56 -29.70 2.07 4.45
C ARG A 56 -30.25 2.80 5.66
N GLY A 57 -31.17 2.17 6.39
CA GLY A 57 -31.76 2.77 7.59
C GLY A 57 -30.74 3.03 8.71
N ARG A 58 -29.74 2.14 8.87
CA ARG A 58 -28.64 2.33 9.83
C ARG A 58 -27.66 3.39 9.34
N PHE A 59 -27.25 3.31 8.10
CA PHE A 59 -26.33 4.28 7.47
C PHE A 59 -26.86 5.71 7.58
N LYS A 60 -28.17 5.93 7.31
CA LYS A 60 -28.80 7.24 7.45
C LYS A 60 -28.69 7.79 8.88
N ARG A 61 -29.00 6.95 9.90
CA ARG A 61 -28.91 7.35 11.31
C ARG A 61 -27.47 7.65 11.73
N GLU A 62 -26.51 6.85 11.27
CA GLU A 62 -25.09 7.07 11.56
C GLU A 62 -24.56 8.36 10.91
N VAL A 63 -24.93 8.63 9.67
CA VAL A 63 -24.58 9.89 8.99
C VAL A 63 -25.20 11.11 9.70
N GLU A 64 -26.47 11.02 10.12
CA GLU A 64 -27.13 12.09 10.88
C GLU A 64 -26.46 12.34 12.24
N ALA A 65 -26.01 11.29 12.92
CA ALA A 65 -25.25 11.42 14.15
C ALA A 65 -23.84 11.98 13.89
N ALA A 66 -23.15 11.51 12.84
CA ALA A 66 -21.83 11.98 12.46
C ALA A 66 -21.77 13.46 12.07
N ARG A 67 -22.86 14.01 11.52
CA ARG A 67 -22.99 15.46 11.26
C ARG A 67 -22.93 16.31 12.53
N ARG A 68 -23.21 15.73 13.71
CA ARG A 68 -23.14 16.42 15.01
C ARG A 68 -21.75 16.34 15.64
N VAL A 69 -20.88 15.45 15.15
CA VAL A 69 -19.50 15.37 15.63
C VAL A 69 -18.76 16.61 15.17
N GLY A 70 -18.40 17.48 16.10
CA GLY A 70 -17.65 18.71 15.83
C GLY A 70 -16.15 18.40 15.64
N GLY A 71 -15.52 19.19 14.80
CA GLY A 71 -14.42 19.27 14.57
C GLY A 71 -12.97 19.47 14.56
N GLN A 72 -12.38 19.79 15.68
CA GLN A 72 -10.93 19.98 15.71
C GLN A 72 -10.15 18.65 15.55
N TRP A 73 -10.70 17.52 16.01
CA TRP A 73 -9.98 16.24 16.11
C TRP A 73 -10.53 15.16 15.17
N THR A 74 -11.56 15.49 14.39
CA THR A 74 -12.22 14.56 13.45
C THR A 74 -12.38 15.18 12.06
N ALA A 75 -12.67 14.35 11.05
CA ALA A 75 -13.10 14.84 9.74
C ALA A 75 -14.60 15.16 9.77
N PRO A 76 -15.01 16.45 9.65
CA PRO A 76 -16.43 16.81 9.72
C PRO A 76 -17.19 16.27 8.50
N VAL A 77 -18.40 15.75 8.72
CA VAL A 77 -19.33 15.42 7.63
C VAL A 77 -19.90 16.70 7.07
N LEU A 78 -19.67 16.92 5.78
CA LEU A 78 -20.09 18.15 5.07
C LEU A 78 -21.38 17.94 4.33
N ASP A 79 -21.55 16.74 3.73
CA ASP A 79 -22.70 16.41 2.92
C ASP A 79 -22.88 14.90 2.81
N ALA A 80 -24.07 14.43 2.46
CA ALA A 80 -24.34 13.02 2.22
C ALA A 80 -25.67 12.87 1.47
N ASP A 81 -25.74 11.88 0.60
CA ASP A 81 -26.97 11.38 0.03
C ASP A 81 -27.14 9.90 0.40
N THR A 82 -27.99 9.66 1.39
CA THR A 82 -28.27 8.31 1.92
C THR A 82 -29.38 7.61 1.15
N ASP A 83 -30.12 8.35 0.35
CA ASP A 83 -31.25 7.85 -0.44
C ASP A 83 -30.88 7.63 -1.92
N ALA A 84 -29.69 8.05 -2.38
CA ALA A 84 -29.15 7.76 -3.70
C ALA A 84 -29.14 6.26 -4.01
N GLU A 85 -29.15 5.89 -5.30
CA GLU A 85 -29.01 4.48 -5.73
C GLU A 85 -27.78 3.82 -5.07
N VAL A 86 -26.64 4.50 -5.09
CA VAL A 86 -25.44 4.16 -4.33
C VAL A 86 -25.20 5.29 -3.32
N PRO A 87 -25.49 5.06 -2.02
CA PRO A 87 -25.31 6.07 -0.98
C PRO A 87 -23.85 6.52 -0.85
N TRP A 88 -23.69 7.80 -0.50
CA TRP A 88 -22.37 8.39 -0.32
C TRP A 88 -22.35 9.41 0.82
N VAL A 89 -21.17 9.68 1.34
CA VAL A 89 -20.90 10.72 2.34
C VAL A 89 -19.64 11.50 1.94
N ALA A 90 -19.72 12.83 2.04
CA ALA A 90 -18.60 13.74 1.84
C ALA A 90 -18.12 14.30 3.17
N THR A 91 -16.86 14.16 3.46
CA THR A 91 -16.18 14.72 4.65
C THR A 91 -15.14 15.75 4.24
N GLY A 92 -14.77 16.63 5.18
CA GLY A 92 -13.64 17.52 4.96
C GLY A 92 -12.38 16.72 4.66
N TYR A 93 -11.69 17.04 3.55
CA TYR A 93 -10.40 16.43 3.25
C TYR A 93 -9.35 16.91 4.26
N ILE A 94 -8.59 15.99 4.78
CA ILE A 94 -7.48 16.24 5.72
C ILE A 94 -6.20 15.79 5.05
N GLY A 95 -5.31 16.73 4.77
CA GLY A 95 -3.97 16.43 4.22
C GLY A 95 -3.04 15.94 5.32
N GLY A 96 -2.50 14.74 5.13
CA GLY A 96 -1.53 14.15 6.04
C GLY A 96 -1.45 12.63 5.87
N PRO A 97 -0.29 11.99 6.18
CA PRO A 97 -0.15 10.54 6.17
C PRO A 97 -0.95 9.91 7.31
N SER A 98 -1.30 8.63 7.15
CA SER A 98 -1.86 7.87 8.26
C SER A 98 -0.80 7.62 9.34
N LEU A 99 -1.24 7.49 10.58
CA LEU A 99 -0.35 7.09 11.68
C LEU A 99 0.32 5.74 11.41
N HIS A 100 -0.37 4.86 10.66
CA HIS A 100 0.22 3.60 10.21
C HIS A 100 1.45 3.83 9.33
N SER A 101 1.31 4.66 8.28
CA SER A 101 2.44 4.97 7.40
C SER A 101 3.58 5.67 8.14
N VAL A 102 3.25 6.62 9.03
CA VAL A 102 4.26 7.31 9.84
C VAL A 102 5.10 6.32 10.66
N VAL A 103 4.44 5.38 11.35
CA VAL A 103 5.12 4.48 12.30
C VAL A 103 5.73 3.27 11.59
N ALA A 104 5.02 2.66 10.62
CA ALA A 104 5.46 1.41 10.00
C ALA A 104 6.44 1.62 8.84
N GLU A 105 6.34 2.74 8.11
CA GLU A 105 7.01 2.93 6.83
C GLU A 105 8.02 4.08 6.84
N ASP A 106 7.73 5.19 7.56
CA ASP A 106 8.39 6.46 7.35
C ASP A 106 9.35 6.89 8.44
N PHE A 107 8.89 6.86 9.68
CA PHE A 107 9.61 7.45 10.82
C PHE A 107 9.97 6.41 11.88
N GLY A 108 9.10 5.46 12.16
CA GLY A 108 9.20 4.53 13.28
C GLY A 108 8.42 4.99 14.51
N ALA A 109 8.81 4.49 15.68
CA ALA A 109 8.16 4.80 16.95
C ALA A 109 8.21 6.29 17.28
N LEU A 110 7.10 6.84 17.74
CA LEU A 110 7.00 8.25 18.12
C LEU A 110 7.63 8.52 19.49
N PRO A 111 8.32 9.66 19.68
CA PRO A 111 8.84 10.05 20.97
C PRO A 111 7.72 10.35 21.98
N GLU A 112 8.04 10.27 23.27
CA GLU A 112 7.07 10.37 24.38
C GLU A 112 6.22 11.65 24.33
N ARG A 113 6.83 12.80 23.98
CA ARG A 113 6.12 14.07 23.80
C ARG A 113 5.03 13.94 22.72
N SER A 114 5.39 13.44 21.54
CA SER A 114 4.44 13.23 20.43
C SER A 114 3.35 12.23 20.82
N LEU A 115 3.70 11.19 21.56
CA LEU A 115 2.77 10.18 22.04
C LEU A 115 1.73 10.78 22.99
N ARG A 116 2.14 11.67 23.91
CA ARG A 116 1.21 12.34 24.84
C ARG A 116 0.22 13.23 24.10
N ILE A 117 0.68 14.03 23.13
CA ILE A 117 -0.18 14.91 22.32
C ILE A 117 -1.11 14.08 21.42
N LEU A 118 -0.60 12.99 20.84
CA LEU A 118 -1.41 12.01 20.13
C LEU A 118 -2.52 11.45 21.02
N ALA A 119 -2.18 11.00 22.24
CA ALA A 119 -3.14 10.44 23.18
C ALA A 119 -4.23 11.44 23.56
N ASN A 120 -3.86 12.70 23.84
CA ASN A 120 -4.81 13.77 24.15
C ASN A 120 -5.75 14.05 22.99
N GLY A 121 -5.22 14.25 21.77
CA GLY A 121 -6.03 14.52 20.58
C GLY A 121 -7.00 13.38 20.25
N LEU A 122 -6.57 12.12 20.41
CA LEU A 122 -7.43 10.96 20.21
C LEU A 122 -8.49 10.82 21.30
N ALA A 123 -8.17 11.11 22.57
CA ALA A 123 -9.16 11.13 23.66
C ALA A 123 -10.21 12.22 23.41
N LEU A 124 -9.80 13.42 22.96
CA LEU A 124 -10.73 14.49 22.60
C LEU A 124 -11.61 14.12 21.41
N ALA A 125 -11.05 13.44 20.38
CA ALA A 125 -11.82 12.92 19.26
C ALA A 125 -12.89 11.91 19.71
N LEU A 126 -12.50 10.96 20.57
CA LEU A 126 -13.45 9.97 21.10
C LEU A 126 -14.53 10.64 21.96
N ARG A 127 -14.19 11.65 22.76
CA ARG A 127 -15.17 12.41 23.54
C ARG A 127 -16.22 13.05 22.65
N ASP A 128 -15.80 13.69 21.55
CA ASP A 128 -16.72 14.33 20.60
C ASP A 128 -17.61 13.27 19.89
N ILE A 129 -17.04 12.13 19.49
CA ILE A 129 -17.76 11.02 18.85
C ILE A 129 -18.79 10.42 19.82
N HIS A 130 -18.39 10.09 21.06
CA HIS A 130 -19.27 9.50 22.07
C HIS A 130 -20.35 10.51 22.52
N GLY A 131 -20.02 11.81 22.59
CA GLY A 131 -20.98 12.88 22.88
C GLY A 131 -22.08 13.02 21.83
N ALA A 132 -21.81 12.64 20.56
CA ALA A 132 -22.80 12.56 19.51
C ALA A 132 -23.66 11.26 19.54
N GLY A 133 -23.39 10.36 20.49
CA GLY A 133 -24.06 9.06 20.62
C GLY A 133 -23.52 7.99 19.66
N LEU A 134 -22.31 8.19 19.12
CA LEU A 134 -21.63 7.25 18.25
C LEU A 134 -20.51 6.51 18.99
N ILE A 135 -20.16 5.33 18.50
CA ILE A 135 -18.97 4.58 18.88
C ILE A 135 -18.15 4.41 17.61
N HIS A 136 -16.83 4.63 17.68
CA HIS A 136 -15.95 4.54 16.51
C HIS A 136 -15.85 3.11 15.93
N ARG A 137 -15.69 2.13 16.81
CA ARG A 137 -15.66 0.68 16.54
C ARG A 137 -14.50 0.15 15.70
N ASP A 138 -13.79 0.99 14.94
CA ASP A 138 -12.66 0.62 14.06
C ASP A 138 -11.51 1.63 14.22
N LEU A 139 -11.22 2.05 15.46
CA LEU A 139 -10.09 2.94 15.74
C LEU A 139 -8.79 2.17 15.56
N LYS A 140 -8.00 2.61 14.58
CA LYS A 140 -6.72 1.98 14.20
C LYS A 140 -5.79 3.01 13.55
N PRO A 141 -4.48 2.74 13.47
CA PRO A 141 -3.52 3.70 12.94
C PRO A 141 -3.79 4.18 11.50
N SER A 142 -4.43 3.36 10.64
CA SER A 142 -4.81 3.78 9.29
C SER A 142 -5.99 4.75 9.24
N ASN A 143 -6.78 4.82 10.31
CA ASN A 143 -7.92 5.75 10.45
C ASN A 143 -7.57 7.01 11.27
N ILE A 144 -6.27 7.26 11.48
CA ILE A 144 -5.75 8.43 12.17
C ILE A 144 -4.77 9.13 11.21
N LEU A 145 -5.08 10.36 10.83
CA LEU A 145 -4.20 11.18 10.02
C LEU A 145 -3.34 12.07 10.91
N VAL A 146 -2.07 12.16 10.57
CA VAL A 146 -1.08 12.98 11.29
C VAL A 146 -0.95 14.31 10.57
N THR A 147 -1.31 15.40 11.25
CA THR A 147 -1.20 16.78 10.72
C THR A 147 -0.28 17.63 11.59
N ILE A 148 0.10 18.81 11.10
CA ILE A 148 0.92 19.74 11.89
C ILE A 148 0.22 20.24 13.16
N ASP A 149 -1.11 20.29 13.14
CA ASP A 149 -1.94 20.79 14.25
C ASP A 149 -2.40 19.68 15.22
N GLY A 150 -2.01 18.43 14.97
CA GLY A 150 -2.39 17.28 15.79
C GLY A 150 -2.99 16.12 15.00
N PRO A 151 -3.38 15.04 15.68
CA PRO A 151 -4.04 13.90 15.05
C PRO A 151 -5.46 14.25 14.59
N ARG A 152 -5.91 13.59 13.52
CA ARG A 152 -7.28 13.68 13.01
C ARG A 152 -7.86 12.28 12.83
N VAL A 153 -8.97 12.00 13.49
CA VAL A 153 -9.68 10.73 13.36
C VAL A 153 -10.64 10.78 12.16
N ILE A 154 -10.58 9.76 11.33
CA ILE A 154 -11.43 9.60 10.14
C ILE A 154 -12.22 8.30 10.23
N ASP A 155 -13.27 8.18 9.40
CA ASP A 155 -14.06 6.94 9.22
C ASP A 155 -14.71 6.39 10.50
N PHE A 156 -15.16 7.27 11.41
CA PHE A 156 -15.84 6.86 12.64
C PHE A 156 -17.33 6.54 12.39
N GLY A 157 -17.79 5.42 12.94
CA GLY A 157 -19.21 5.01 13.05
C GLY A 157 -19.94 4.66 11.77
N ILE A 158 -19.64 5.33 10.63
CA ILE A 158 -20.39 5.23 9.36
C ILE A 158 -20.23 3.85 8.69
N ALA A 159 -19.39 3.01 9.22
CA ALA A 159 -18.89 1.83 8.55
C ALA A 159 -19.56 0.51 8.97
N ARG A 160 -20.34 0.48 10.05
CA ARG A 160 -20.88 -0.76 10.63
C ARG A 160 -22.41 -0.85 10.67
N ALA A 161 -23.07 -0.25 9.70
CA ALA A 161 -24.45 -0.60 9.38
C ALA A 161 -24.68 -2.12 9.09
N LEU A 162 -23.60 -2.93 9.17
CA LEU A 162 -23.59 -4.36 8.85
C LEU A 162 -23.81 -5.31 10.05
N ASP A 163 -23.77 -4.82 11.29
CA ASP A 163 -23.99 -5.70 12.43
C ASP A 163 -25.49 -6.03 12.54
N PRO A 164 -25.91 -7.29 12.32
CA PRO A 164 -27.29 -7.67 12.54
C PRO A 164 -27.58 -7.57 14.03
N VAL A 165 -28.49 -6.70 14.41
CA VAL A 165 -29.04 -6.65 15.76
C VAL A 165 -29.73 -7.98 16.01
N GLY A 166 -29.14 -8.84 16.87
CA GLY A 166 -29.82 -10.02 17.42
C GLY A 166 -29.38 -11.40 16.96
N THR A 167 -28.31 -11.56 16.18
CA THR A 167 -27.74 -12.89 15.95
C THR A 167 -26.50 -13.10 16.83
N THR A 168 -26.72 -13.70 17.99
CA THR A 168 -25.72 -14.36 18.82
C THR A 168 -25.16 -15.57 18.08
N THR A 169 -24.31 -15.32 17.10
CA THR A 169 -23.48 -16.42 16.56
C THR A 169 -22.15 -15.83 16.08
N GLY A 170 -21.14 -16.19 16.81
CA GLY A 170 -19.72 -15.91 16.67
C GLY A 170 -19.17 -15.25 15.41
N GLY A 171 -18.47 -14.15 15.65
CA GLY A 171 -17.39 -13.67 14.79
C GLY A 171 -17.83 -13.02 13.47
N ASN A 172 -17.31 -11.81 13.22
CA ASN A 172 -17.33 -11.16 11.90
C ASN A 172 -16.55 -11.96 10.81
N LEU A 173 -16.85 -13.26 10.69
CA LEU A 173 -16.51 -14.02 9.50
C LEU A 173 -17.62 -13.75 8.48
N THR A 174 -17.29 -13.09 7.38
CA THR A 174 -18.16 -13.13 6.19
C THR A 174 -18.37 -14.59 5.80
N MET A 175 -19.48 -14.92 5.14
CA MET A 175 -19.77 -16.27 4.63
C MET A 175 -18.63 -16.84 3.73
N THR A 176 -17.64 -16.05 3.39
CA THR A 176 -16.43 -16.41 2.63
C THR A 176 -15.19 -16.62 3.50
N GLY A 177 -15.30 -16.60 4.85
CA GLY A 177 -14.15 -16.79 5.75
C GLY A 177 -13.15 -15.62 5.81
N ALA A 178 -13.44 -14.49 5.17
CA ALA A 178 -12.59 -13.30 5.21
C ALA A 178 -12.99 -12.41 6.38
N VAL A 179 -12.05 -12.14 7.29
CA VAL A 179 -12.23 -11.14 8.35
C VAL A 179 -12.10 -9.76 7.75
N VAL A 180 -13.17 -8.98 7.82
CA VAL A 180 -13.17 -7.58 7.39
C VAL A 180 -12.57 -6.73 8.51
N GLY A 181 -11.41 -6.10 8.25
CA GLY A 181 -10.75 -5.17 9.17
C GLY A 181 -9.30 -5.55 9.50
N SER A 182 -8.66 -4.75 10.38
CA SER A 182 -7.32 -5.01 10.93
C SER A 182 -7.50 -5.59 12.35
N PRO A 183 -7.55 -6.91 12.51
CA PRO A 183 -7.97 -7.55 13.79
C PRO A 183 -7.03 -7.23 14.96
N GLY A 184 -5.79 -6.83 14.70
CA GLY A 184 -4.79 -6.53 15.75
C GLY A 184 -5.09 -5.33 16.64
N PHE A 185 -6.13 -4.54 16.32
CA PHE A 185 -6.55 -3.37 17.12
C PHE A 185 -7.95 -3.57 17.73
N MET A 186 -8.62 -4.70 17.49
CA MET A 186 -9.95 -5.01 18.06
C MET A 186 -9.88 -5.17 19.57
N SER A 187 -10.98 -4.81 20.23
CA SER A 187 -11.15 -5.08 21.67
C SER A 187 -11.56 -6.54 21.94
N PRO A 188 -11.34 -7.06 23.16
CA PRO A 188 -11.76 -8.41 23.56
C PRO A 188 -13.22 -8.71 23.27
N GLU A 189 -14.11 -7.77 23.61
CA GLU A 189 -15.56 -7.89 23.37
C GLU A 189 -15.89 -7.92 21.86
N GLN A 190 -15.17 -7.18 21.02
CA GLN A 190 -15.34 -7.27 19.56
C GLN A 190 -14.93 -8.65 19.03
N VAL A 191 -13.82 -9.20 19.55
CA VAL A 191 -13.34 -10.54 19.18
C VAL A 191 -14.32 -11.63 19.61
N ARG A 192 -14.96 -11.47 20.78
CA ARG A 192 -15.95 -12.43 21.32
C ARG A 192 -17.34 -12.25 20.73
N GLY A 193 -17.60 -11.19 19.95
CA GLY A 193 -18.94 -10.86 19.46
C GLY A 193 -19.89 -10.33 20.55
N GLU A 194 -19.35 -9.82 21.64
CA GLU A 194 -20.08 -9.19 22.74
C GLU A 194 -20.49 -7.74 22.37
N PRO A 195 -21.44 -7.13 23.13
CA PRO A 195 -21.84 -5.74 22.85
C PRO A 195 -20.67 -4.75 22.91
N VAL A 196 -20.52 -3.98 21.85
CA VAL A 196 -19.48 -2.94 21.73
C VAL A 196 -19.97 -1.65 22.35
N THR A 197 -19.14 -1.05 23.21
CA THR A 197 -19.45 0.19 23.95
C THR A 197 -18.35 1.22 23.76
N ALA A 198 -18.50 2.41 24.35
CA ALA A 198 -17.45 3.44 24.38
C ALA A 198 -16.12 2.90 24.97
N ALA A 199 -16.18 1.97 25.92
CA ALA A 199 -15.00 1.33 26.47
C ALA A 199 -14.23 0.47 25.45
N SER A 200 -14.88 0.00 24.38
CA SER A 200 -14.21 -0.72 23.30
C SER A 200 -13.27 0.19 22.53
N ASP A 201 -13.66 1.45 22.26
CA ASP A 201 -12.80 2.44 21.61
C ASP A 201 -11.61 2.82 22.50
N VAL A 202 -11.78 2.79 23.83
CA VAL A 202 -10.68 3.02 24.78
C VAL A 202 -9.63 1.90 24.68
N PHE A 203 -10.05 0.65 24.51
CA PHE A 203 -9.10 -0.45 24.27
C PHE A 203 -8.36 -0.26 22.94
N CYS A 204 -9.08 0.08 21.86
CA CYS A 204 -8.49 0.36 20.57
C CYS A 204 -7.48 1.53 20.67
N LEU A 205 -7.80 2.59 21.43
CA LEU A 205 -6.88 3.70 21.71
C LEU A 205 -5.60 3.20 22.40
N GLY A 206 -5.71 2.34 23.43
CA GLY A 206 -4.54 1.73 24.08
C GLY A 206 -3.67 0.96 23.10
N SER A 207 -4.28 0.18 22.20
CA SER A 207 -3.57 -0.58 21.16
C SER A 207 -2.88 0.33 20.15
N VAL A 208 -3.52 1.45 19.77
CA VAL A 208 -2.95 2.47 18.88
C VAL A 208 -1.75 3.15 19.53
N LEU A 209 -1.84 3.52 20.81
CA LEU A 209 -0.74 4.17 21.53
C LEU A 209 0.45 3.23 21.73
N ALA A 210 0.20 1.95 22.05
CA ALA A 210 1.25 0.93 22.11
C ALA A 210 1.98 0.80 20.76
N PHE A 211 1.23 0.73 19.66
CA PHE A 211 1.79 0.70 18.31
C PHE A 211 2.57 1.99 17.98
N ALA A 212 2.02 3.15 18.28
CA ALA A 212 2.67 4.43 18.01
C ALA A 212 4.01 4.58 18.75
N ALA A 213 4.11 4.05 19.97
CA ALA A 213 5.30 4.12 20.80
C ALA A 213 6.35 3.05 20.51
N THR A 214 5.98 1.91 19.96
CA THR A 214 6.88 0.75 19.83
C THR A 214 7.10 0.29 18.38
N GLY A 215 6.24 0.72 17.45
CA GLY A 215 6.19 0.21 16.08
C GLY A 215 5.60 -1.21 15.98
N ARG A 216 5.10 -1.79 17.11
CA ARG A 216 4.58 -3.16 17.17
C ARG A 216 3.17 -3.18 17.73
N GLN A 217 2.35 -4.12 17.25
CA GLN A 217 1.03 -4.38 17.82
C GLN A 217 1.17 -5.08 19.18
N PRO A 218 0.41 -4.68 20.22
CA PRO A 218 0.60 -5.20 21.58
C PRO A 218 0.24 -6.68 21.76
N PHE A 219 -0.52 -7.27 20.84
CA PHE A 219 -0.89 -8.69 20.86
C PHE A 219 -0.26 -9.48 19.71
N GLY A 220 0.75 -8.89 19.03
CA GLY A 220 1.41 -9.48 17.86
C GLY A 220 0.62 -9.27 16.57
N ASN A 221 1.10 -9.84 15.50
CA ASN A 221 0.58 -9.69 14.14
C ASN A 221 -0.10 -10.98 13.63
N LEU A 222 -0.52 -10.97 12.36
CA LEU A 222 -1.19 -12.09 11.70
C LEU A 222 -0.25 -13.27 11.33
N ASP A 223 1.05 -13.17 11.58
CA ASP A 223 2.02 -14.21 11.16
C ASP A 223 1.75 -15.57 11.84
N SER A 224 1.16 -15.55 13.05
CA SER A 224 0.74 -16.75 13.78
C SER A 224 -0.69 -17.21 13.46
N GLY A 225 -1.35 -16.56 12.48
CA GLY A 225 -2.73 -16.82 12.10
C GLY A 225 -3.74 -16.02 12.89
N ILE A 226 -4.91 -15.79 12.27
CA ILE A 226 -5.95 -14.91 12.80
C ILE A 226 -6.55 -15.41 14.12
N HIS A 227 -6.77 -16.71 14.26
CA HIS A 227 -7.34 -17.30 15.48
C HIS A 227 -6.39 -17.16 16.68
N ALA A 228 -5.09 -17.33 16.47
CA ALA A 228 -4.08 -17.12 17.50
C ALA A 228 -4.03 -15.65 17.94
N LEU A 229 -4.13 -14.71 17.00
CA LEU A 229 -4.19 -13.29 17.31
C LEU A 229 -5.47 -12.94 18.11
N MET A 230 -6.63 -13.43 17.67
CA MET A 230 -7.90 -13.24 18.40
C MET A 230 -7.84 -13.81 19.81
N TYR A 231 -7.25 -15.00 19.99
CA TYR A 231 -7.05 -15.59 21.32
C TYR A 231 -6.18 -14.70 22.20
N ARG A 232 -5.05 -14.21 21.70
CA ARG A 232 -4.17 -13.29 22.45
C ARG A 232 -4.89 -12.00 22.85
N ILE A 233 -5.63 -11.38 21.93
CA ILE A 233 -6.41 -10.17 22.24
C ILE A 233 -7.43 -10.46 23.35
N ALA A 234 -8.10 -11.62 23.32
CA ALA A 234 -9.14 -11.96 24.26
C ALA A 234 -8.62 -12.40 25.63
N GLN A 235 -7.42 -13.02 25.72
CA GLN A 235 -6.98 -13.76 26.91
C GLN A 235 -5.58 -13.38 27.43
N GLU A 236 -4.63 -13.00 26.56
CA GLU A 236 -3.24 -12.79 26.96
C GLU A 236 -2.94 -11.33 27.30
N GLU A 237 -1.94 -11.11 28.15
CA GLU A 237 -1.45 -9.76 28.47
C GLU A 237 -0.76 -9.11 27.24
N PRO A 238 -0.82 -7.77 27.10
CA PRO A 238 -0.18 -7.07 26.01
C PRO A 238 1.36 -7.06 26.16
N ASP A 239 2.08 -7.22 25.06
CA ASP A 239 3.52 -6.93 25.00
C ASP A 239 3.75 -5.40 24.92
N LEU A 240 4.19 -4.83 26.03
CA LEU A 240 4.50 -3.41 26.18
C LEU A 240 6.00 -3.14 26.31
N VAL A 241 6.85 -4.05 25.85
CA VAL A 241 8.32 -3.86 25.83
C VAL A 241 8.67 -2.72 24.88
N GLY A 242 9.43 -1.72 25.40
CA GLY A 242 9.82 -0.53 24.64
C GLY A 242 8.85 0.64 24.75
N LEU A 243 7.73 0.48 25.50
CA LEU A 243 6.83 1.59 25.80
C LEU A 243 7.49 2.55 26.81
N PRO A 244 7.51 3.90 26.56
CA PRO A 244 7.99 4.88 27.51
C PRO A 244 7.28 4.78 28.86
N GLU A 245 8.02 4.98 29.95
CA GLU A 245 7.49 4.80 31.31
C GLU A 245 6.32 5.75 31.62
N GLY A 246 6.39 7.01 31.15
CA GLY A 246 5.31 7.98 31.32
C GLY A 246 4.00 7.60 30.60
N ALA A 247 4.04 6.72 29.61
CA ALA A 247 2.83 6.24 28.90
C ALA A 247 2.34 4.88 29.41
N ARG A 248 3.18 4.12 30.12
CA ARG A 248 2.92 2.73 30.50
C ARG A 248 1.63 2.57 31.29
N GLY A 249 1.45 3.37 32.36
CA GLY A 249 0.27 3.30 33.22
C GLY A 249 -1.03 3.52 32.44
N LEU A 250 -1.05 4.56 31.59
CA LEU A 250 -2.21 4.90 30.76
C LEU A 250 -2.56 3.76 29.77
N VAL A 251 -1.56 3.29 29.04
CA VAL A 251 -1.77 2.23 28.01
C VAL A 251 -2.21 0.93 28.66
N THR A 252 -1.60 0.55 29.79
CA THR A 252 -2.01 -0.66 30.55
C THR A 252 -3.46 -0.56 31.02
N ALA A 253 -3.89 0.60 31.55
CA ALA A 253 -5.27 0.81 31.98
C ALA A 253 -6.26 0.71 30.79
N CYS A 254 -5.93 1.29 29.65
CA CYS A 254 -6.74 1.19 28.43
C CYS A 254 -6.88 -0.26 27.94
N LEU A 255 -5.82 -1.08 28.04
CA LEU A 255 -5.78 -2.46 27.53
C LEU A 255 -6.35 -3.49 28.54
N ASN A 256 -7.04 -3.06 29.59
CA ASN A 256 -7.70 -3.97 30.49
C ASN A 256 -8.73 -4.83 29.74
N LYS A 257 -8.74 -6.14 30.01
CA LYS A 257 -9.67 -7.09 29.36
C LYS A 257 -11.12 -6.86 29.75
N ASP A 258 -11.34 -6.42 31.00
CA ASP A 258 -12.65 -6.06 31.54
C ASP A 258 -12.99 -4.61 31.11
N PRO A 259 -14.03 -4.37 30.28
CA PRO A 259 -14.41 -3.02 29.85
C PRO A 259 -14.72 -2.07 31.00
N ALA A 260 -15.25 -2.59 32.12
CA ALA A 260 -15.63 -1.79 33.28
C ALA A 260 -14.43 -1.25 34.08
N LYS A 261 -13.22 -1.81 33.85
CA LYS A 261 -11.97 -1.38 34.50
C LYS A 261 -11.15 -0.43 33.67
N ARG A 262 -11.58 -0.12 32.46
CA ARG A 262 -10.93 0.86 31.60
C ARG A 262 -11.28 2.28 32.05
N PRO A 263 -10.34 3.24 31.89
CA PRO A 263 -10.63 4.64 32.19
C PRO A 263 -11.76 5.17 31.30
N SER A 264 -12.52 6.13 31.81
CA SER A 264 -13.44 6.90 30.96
C SER A 264 -12.66 7.81 29.99
N VAL A 265 -13.32 8.26 28.93
CA VAL A 265 -12.70 9.19 27.98
C VAL A 265 -12.33 10.52 28.64
N ASP A 266 -13.12 10.98 29.61
CA ASP A 266 -12.82 12.19 30.38
C ASP A 266 -11.60 12.01 31.29
N ASP A 267 -11.41 10.84 31.90
CA ASP A 267 -10.20 10.51 32.65
C ASP A 267 -8.97 10.52 31.73
N LEU A 268 -9.10 9.99 30.51
CA LEU A 268 -8.04 10.01 29.50
C LEU A 268 -7.68 11.44 29.09
N VAL A 269 -8.66 12.30 28.85
CA VAL A 269 -8.43 13.71 28.54
C VAL A 269 -7.69 14.39 29.70
N ALA A 270 -8.14 14.18 30.94
CA ALA A 270 -7.50 14.74 32.13
C ALA A 270 -6.05 14.26 32.31
N ALA A 271 -5.79 12.96 32.11
CA ALA A 271 -4.47 12.35 32.28
C ALA A 271 -3.47 12.74 31.19
N THR A 272 -3.94 13.14 30.00
CA THR A 272 -3.11 13.44 28.84
C THR A 272 -2.99 14.92 28.51
N GLN A 273 -3.58 15.81 29.34
CA GLN A 273 -3.49 17.26 29.12
C GLN A 273 -2.03 17.70 28.89
N PRO A 274 -1.75 18.52 27.86
CA PRO A 274 -0.43 19.04 27.63
C PRO A 274 0.05 19.82 28.85
N VAL A 275 1.26 19.54 29.31
CA VAL A 275 1.94 20.41 30.26
C VAL A 275 2.35 21.64 29.48
N ALA A 276 1.79 22.81 29.80
CA ALA A 276 1.97 24.12 29.20
C ALA A 276 2.49 24.18 27.74
N ASP A 277 1.90 25.01 26.93
CA ASP A 277 2.37 25.26 25.55
C ASP A 277 3.77 25.89 25.61
N ASP A 278 4.80 25.07 25.38
CA ASP A 278 6.21 25.49 25.34
C ASP A 278 6.64 25.99 23.96
N GLY A 279 5.70 26.07 23.01
CA GLY A 279 5.94 26.52 21.64
C GLY A 279 6.73 25.49 20.78
N GLU A 280 7.09 24.31 21.33
CA GLU A 280 7.76 23.29 20.54
C GLU A 280 6.74 22.49 19.69
N PRO A 281 7.10 22.17 18.43
CA PRO A 281 6.26 21.32 17.59
C PRO A 281 6.00 19.96 18.23
N TRP A 282 4.78 19.44 18.09
CA TRP A 282 4.42 18.12 18.61
C TRP A 282 5.05 16.95 17.82
N LEU A 283 5.44 17.21 16.56
CA LEU A 283 6.08 16.23 15.69
C LEU A 283 7.57 16.47 15.57
N PRO A 284 8.38 15.41 15.44
CA PRO A 284 9.79 15.53 15.13
C PRO A 284 10.03 16.29 13.81
N GLY A 285 11.11 17.09 13.76
CA GLY A 285 11.42 17.97 12.62
C GLY A 285 11.48 17.26 11.26
N GLY A 286 11.98 16.03 11.22
CA GLY A 286 12.01 15.22 10.00
C GLY A 286 10.60 14.91 9.45
N LEU A 287 9.64 14.65 10.34
CA LEU A 287 8.26 14.40 9.97
C LEU A 287 7.54 15.68 9.53
N LEU A 288 7.80 16.81 10.21
CA LEU A 288 7.29 18.12 9.79
C LEU A 288 7.77 18.53 8.40
N ALA A 289 9.06 18.33 8.10
CA ALA A 289 9.61 18.60 6.78
C ALA A 289 8.97 17.74 5.69
N ARG A 290 8.57 16.50 6.00
CA ARG A 290 7.83 15.64 5.09
C ARG A 290 6.42 16.15 4.86
N LEU A 291 5.66 16.45 5.92
CA LEU A 291 4.31 17.01 5.81
C LEU A 291 4.30 18.28 4.94
N GLY A 292 5.34 19.13 5.08
CA GLY A 292 5.49 20.31 4.22
C GLY A 292 5.67 19.96 2.74
N ARG A 293 6.46 18.95 2.40
CA ARG A 293 6.62 18.48 1.01
C ARG A 293 5.35 17.89 0.44
N ASP A 294 4.65 17.07 1.23
CA ASP A 294 3.40 16.43 0.79
C ASP A 294 2.30 17.49 0.55
N ALA A 295 2.27 18.55 1.37
CA ALA A 295 1.37 19.68 1.17
C ALA A 295 1.67 20.45 -0.11
N LEU A 296 2.93 20.68 -0.45
CA LEU A 296 3.33 21.32 -1.72
C LEU A 296 2.92 20.48 -2.92
N GLN A 297 3.11 19.17 -2.90
CA GLN A 297 2.68 18.28 -3.98
C GLN A 297 1.16 18.31 -4.19
N LEU A 298 0.37 18.40 -3.11
CA LEU A 298 -1.08 18.54 -3.22
C LEU A 298 -1.47 19.84 -3.91
N LEU A 299 -0.81 20.95 -3.57
CA LEU A 299 -1.04 22.24 -4.21
C LEU A 299 -0.69 22.23 -5.69
N GLU A 300 0.39 21.55 -6.10
CA GLU A 300 0.76 21.38 -7.52
C GLU A 300 -0.31 20.58 -8.28
N VAL A 301 -0.79 19.46 -7.73
CA VAL A 301 -1.88 18.68 -8.33
C VAL A 301 -3.18 19.48 -8.41
N GLU A 302 -3.48 20.30 -7.40
CA GLU A 302 -4.64 21.18 -7.42
C GLU A 302 -4.52 22.28 -8.49
N ALA A 303 -3.33 22.83 -8.69
CA ALA A 303 -3.06 23.84 -9.70
C ALA A 303 -3.18 23.29 -11.12
N GLU A 304 -2.65 22.08 -11.37
CA GLU A 304 -2.79 21.41 -12.68
C GLU A 304 -4.25 21.10 -13.03
N ASN A 305 -5.06 20.68 -12.04
CA ASN A 305 -6.47 20.39 -12.23
C ASN A 305 -7.37 21.64 -12.25
N ALA A 306 -6.85 22.82 -11.90
CA ALA A 306 -7.56 24.09 -11.92
C ALA A 306 -7.49 24.80 -13.28
N GLN A 307 -6.66 24.34 -14.24
CA GLN A 307 -6.69 24.86 -15.59
C GLN A 307 -8.02 24.49 -16.26
N PRO A 308 -8.82 25.48 -16.72
CA PRO A 308 -10.03 25.17 -17.47
C PRO A 308 -9.60 24.45 -18.75
N ASP A 309 -10.34 23.38 -19.11
CA ASP A 309 -10.19 22.71 -20.40
C ASP A 309 -10.09 23.79 -21.48
N ALA A 310 -8.92 23.95 -22.07
CA ALA A 310 -8.74 24.83 -23.21
C ALA A 310 -9.69 24.32 -24.30
N VAL A 311 -10.78 25.06 -24.51
CA VAL A 311 -11.70 24.84 -25.61
C VAL A 311 -10.87 24.87 -26.87
N ALA A 312 -10.68 23.70 -27.48
CA ALA A 312 -10.05 23.60 -28.78
C ALA A 312 -10.79 24.55 -29.74
N PRO A 313 -10.08 25.42 -30.48
CA PRO A 313 -10.74 26.32 -31.41
C PRO A 313 -11.47 25.46 -32.45
N GLN A 314 -12.79 25.53 -32.45
CA GLN A 314 -13.63 24.98 -33.50
C GLN A 314 -13.21 25.64 -34.82
N GLN A 315 -12.61 24.89 -35.72
CA GLN A 315 -12.46 25.26 -37.12
C GLN A 315 -13.87 25.34 -37.73
N GLY A 316 -14.35 26.56 -37.88
CA GLY A 316 -15.53 26.83 -38.67
C GLY A 316 -15.27 26.62 -40.16
N PRO A 317 -16.27 26.28 -40.98
CA PRO A 317 -16.09 25.89 -42.37
C PRO A 317 -15.71 27.10 -43.25
N SER A 318 -14.72 26.90 -44.12
CA SER A 318 -14.32 27.80 -45.21
C SER A 318 -15.52 28.12 -46.09
N ALA A 319 -15.77 29.41 -46.32
CA ALA A 319 -16.57 29.85 -47.44
C ALA A 319 -15.89 31.05 -48.16
N TYR A 320 -15.71 30.83 -49.40
CA TYR A 320 -15.23 31.62 -50.54
C TYR A 320 -15.48 33.14 -50.53
N GLY A 321 -14.53 33.87 -51.17
CA GLY A 321 -14.85 35.06 -51.99
C GLY A 321 -14.10 36.33 -51.61
N HIS A 322 -13.03 36.67 -52.36
CA HIS A 322 -12.51 38.03 -52.53
C HIS A 322 -13.53 38.90 -53.29
N PRO A 323 -13.49 40.27 -53.22
CA PRO A 323 -12.45 41.06 -53.86
C PRO A 323 -11.97 42.32 -53.09
N GLN A 324 -10.81 42.80 -53.58
CA GLN A 324 -10.07 44.04 -53.33
C GLN A 324 -10.92 45.32 -53.28
N ALA A 325 -10.55 46.28 -52.43
CA ALA A 325 -10.04 47.59 -52.81
C ALA A 325 -9.97 48.60 -51.65
N ALA A 326 -8.87 49.32 -51.68
CA ALA A 326 -8.61 50.73 -51.43
C ALA A 326 -8.15 51.16 -50.02
N ALA A 327 -6.92 51.63 -50.05
CA ALA A 327 -6.18 52.38 -49.06
C ALA A 327 -6.83 53.73 -48.68
N HIS A 328 -6.71 54.10 -47.41
CA HIS A 328 -6.52 55.50 -47.00
C HIS A 328 -5.81 55.55 -45.64
N THR A 329 -4.71 56.28 -45.61
CA THR A 329 -3.86 56.63 -44.49
C THR A 329 -4.28 58.00 -43.89
N PRO A 330 -3.67 58.47 -42.76
CA PRO A 330 -4.36 59.00 -41.59
C PRO A 330 -4.42 60.55 -41.48
N PRO A 331 -4.87 61.10 -40.39
CA PRO A 331 -4.00 61.96 -39.56
C PRO A 331 -4.20 61.83 -38.03
N GLY A 332 -3.08 61.91 -37.28
CA GLY A 332 -3.08 62.30 -35.87
C GLY A 332 -2.94 63.84 -35.73
N PRO A 333 -2.55 64.39 -34.61
CA PRO A 333 -2.90 64.12 -33.19
C PRO A 333 -3.48 65.36 -32.52
N SER A 334 -4.04 65.23 -31.31
CA SER A 334 -4.23 66.43 -30.42
C SER A 334 -4.18 66.02 -28.94
N ALA A 335 -3.30 66.69 -28.26
CA ALA A 335 -3.14 66.75 -26.80
C ALA A 335 -4.26 67.59 -26.14
N TYR A 336 -4.45 67.36 -24.89
CA TYR A 336 -4.94 68.19 -23.77
C TYR A 336 -5.52 67.23 -22.72
N GLY A 337 -5.23 67.18 -21.39
CA GLY A 337 -4.67 68.17 -20.52
C GLY A 337 -4.85 67.54 -19.11
N THR A 338 -3.88 67.63 -18.27
CA THR A 338 -3.99 67.44 -16.81
C THR A 338 -4.72 68.60 -16.16
N PRO A 339 -5.43 68.39 -14.99
CA PRO A 339 -4.80 68.86 -13.78
C PRO A 339 -5.12 68.02 -12.50
N SER A 340 -4.11 68.01 -11.62
CA SER A 340 -4.07 68.59 -10.24
C SER A 340 -4.60 67.73 -9.08
N ALA A 341 -3.70 67.24 -8.34
CA ALA A 341 -3.37 67.40 -6.90
C ALA A 341 -4.55 67.59 -5.91
N TYR A 342 -4.61 66.67 -4.94
CA TYR A 342 -4.92 67.04 -3.56
C TYR A 342 -3.99 66.34 -2.53
N ALA A 343 -3.65 67.10 -1.51
CA ALA A 343 -2.58 67.07 -0.57
C ALA A 343 -2.60 65.93 0.46
N THR A 344 -1.40 65.59 0.89
CA THR A 344 -1.05 64.90 2.17
C THR A 344 -1.26 65.77 3.39
N PRO A 345 -1.39 65.15 4.58
CA PRO A 345 -0.66 65.71 5.71
C PRO A 345 0.28 64.69 6.36
N HIS A 346 1.40 65.24 6.78
CA HIS A 346 2.54 64.69 7.49
C HIS A 346 2.20 64.05 8.84
N ALA A 347 2.91 62.99 9.21
CA ALA A 347 3.25 62.68 10.61
C ALA A 347 4.68 62.13 10.69
N HIS A 348 5.35 62.60 11.68
CA HIS A 348 6.77 62.62 11.90
C HIS A 348 7.49 61.26 11.99
N ALA A 349 8.68 61.25 11.40
CA ALA A 349 9.72 60.22 11.54
C ALA A 349 10.40 60.29 12.91
N ALA A 350 10.65 59.15 13.50
CA ALA A 350 11.74 58.95 14.46
C ALA A 350 12.74 57.98 13.86
N ALA A 351 13.96 58.46 13.68
CA ALA A 351 15.09 57.72 13.14
C ALA A 351 15.63 56.74 14.20
N GLY A 352 15.70 55.47 13.89
CA GLY A 352 16.50 54.47 14.57
C GLY A 352 17.69 54.05 13.70
N PRO A 353 18.83 53.60 14.24
CA PRO A 353 20.12 53.54 13.55
C PRO A 353 20.19 52.44 12.50
N ALA A 354 20.79 52.77 11.37
CA ALA A 354 21.07 51.91 10.25
C ALA A 354 22.02 50.78 10.64
N TYR A 355 21.59 49.53 10.52
CA TYR A 355 22.46 48.37 10.52
C TYR A 355 23.08 48.22 9.11
N GLN A 356 24.40 48.40 9.06
CA GLN A 356 25.22 48.08 7.88
C GLN A 356 25.32 46.58 7.74
N VAL A 357 24.89 46.04 6.61
CA VAL A 357 25.09 44.65 6.20
C VAL A 357 26.54 44.49 5.70
N PRO A 358 27.36 43.63 6.29
CA PRO A 358 28.70 43.34 5.77
C PRO A 358 28.57 42.45 4.53
N THR A 359 28.93 42.96 3.38
CA THR A 359 29.21 42.19 2.16
C THR A 359 30.61 41.59 2.25
N GLN A 360 30.75 40.40 2.78
CA GLN A 360 31.90 39.53 2.52
C GLN A 360 31.43 38.15 2.11
N PRO A 361 31.99 37.55 1.03
CA PRO A 361 31.65 36.20 0.62
C PRO A 361 32.23 35.20 1.61
N TRP A 362 31.36 34.43 2.27
CA TRP A 362 31.78 33.31 3.11
C TRP A 362 32.33 32.18 2.21
N GLN A 363 33.67 32.11 2.14
CA GLN A 363 34.38 30.88 1.78
C GLN A 363 34.55 30.04 3.06
N GLY A 364 33.54 29.30 3.43
CA GLY A 364 33.60 28.31 4.48
C GLY A 364 32.91 27.06 3.94
N GLY A 365 33.69 26.06 3.51
CA GLY A 365 33.18 24.76 3.14
C GLY A 365 32.45 24.15 4.34
N TYR A 366 31.13 23.97 4.19
CA TYR A 366 30.37 23.12 5.10
C TYR A 366 30.85 21.68 4.89
N GLN A 367 31.70 21.22 5.82
CA GLN A 367 31.82 19.79 6.07
C GLN A 367 30.51 19.37 6.71
N ALA A 368 29.66 18.68 5.93
CA ALA A 368 28.51 17.98 6.46
C ALA A 368 28.97 17.04 7.60
N PRO A 369 28.31 17.05 8.76
CA PRO A 369 28.58 16.06 9.79
C PRO A 369 28.41 14.68 9.18
N LEU A 370 29.37 13.79 9.40
CA LEU A 370 29.28 12.38 9.05
C LEU A 370 28.00 11.83 9.68
N GLY A 371 26.92 11.76 8.87
CA GLY A 371 25.65 11.21 9.29
C GLY A 371 25.85 9.75 9.68
N PHE A 372 25.53 9.42 10.93
CA PHE A 372 25.41 8.03 11.36
C PHE A 372 24.45 7.33 10.41
N PRO A 373 24.80 6.14 9.89
CA PRO A 373 23.92 5.39 8.99
C PRO A 373 22.65 5.02 9.76
N THR A 374 21.50 5.49 9.31
CA THR A 374 20.18 5.07 9.79
C THR A 374 20.02 3.56 9.68
N PRO A 375 19.58 2.86 10.75
CA PRO A 375 19.28 1.43 10.69
C PRO A 375 18.11 1.20 9.74
N GLY A 376 18.38 0.66 8.55
CA GLY A 376 17.35 0.39 7.52
C GLY A 376 17.82 0.57 6.08
N THR A 377 18.93 1.26 5.85
CA THR A 377 19.46 1.55 4.50
C THR A 377 20.46 0.50 3.98
N ARG A 378 20.73 -0.58 4.71
CA ARG A 378 21.63 -1.65 4.24
C ARG A 378 20.88 -2.66 3.38
N LEU A 379 21.39 -2.87 2.17
CA LEU A 379 20.94 -3.97 1.33
C LEU A 379 21.16 -5.30 2.04
N ARG A 380 20.16 -6.17 2.03
CA ARG A 380 20.28 -7.52 2.58
C ARG A 380 21.20 -8.37 1.69
N PRO A 381 22.09 -9.20 2.25
CA PRO A 381 22.95 -10.07 1.48
C PRO A 381 22.10 -11.09 0.73
N ILE A 382 22.09 -11.02 -0.61
CA ILE A 382 21.25 -11.87 -1.47
C ILE A 382 22.07 -12.99 -2.15
N ARG A 383 23.40 -12.84 -2.23
CA ARG A 383 24.29 -13.75 -3.01
C ARG A 383 24.26 -15.18 -2.50
N GLY A 384 24.42 -15.41 -1.20
CA GLY A 384 24.41 -16.75 -0.61
C GLY A 384 23.09 -17.47 -0.88
N LEU A 385 21.96 -16.75 -0.71
CA LEU A 385 20.63 -17.28 -0.97
C LEU A 385 20.40 -17.59 -2.45
N ALA A 386 20.87 -16.72 -3.35
CA ALA A 386 20.83 -16.97 -4.80
C ALA A 386 21.66 -18.19 -5.20
N THR A 387 22.84 -18.37 -4.60
CA THR A 387 23.68 -19.54 -4.85
C THR A 387 22.99 -20.82 -4.37
N ALA A 388 22.44 -20.84 -3.15
CA ALA A 388 21.69 -21.99 -2.63
C ALA A 388 20.48 -22.35 -3.52
N LEU A 389 19.73 -21.36 -3.96
CA LEU A 389 18.59 -21.54 -4.85
C LEU A 389 19.03 -22.10 -6.23
N MET A 390 20.08 -21.55 -6.82
CA MET A 390 20.61 -22.06 -8.10
C MET A 390 21.16 -23.48 -8.00
N SER A 391 21.83 -23.84 -6.89
CA SER A 391 22.29 -25.21 -6.64
C SER A 391 21.12 -26.18 -6.52
N MET A 392 20.06 -25.76 -5.82
CA MET A 392 18.85 -26.58 -5.70
C MET A 392 18.12 -26.75 -7.04
N PHE A 393 18.07 -25.72 -7.89
CA PHE A 393 17.60 -25.86 -9.28
C PHE A 393 18.46 -26.87 -10.05
N GLY A 394 19.78 -26.86 -9.86
CA GLY A 394 20.66 -27.85 -10.48
C GLY A 394 20.34 -29.28 -10.05
N ILE A 395 20.14 -29.52 -8.75
CA ILE A 395 19.73 -30.83 -8.22
C ILE A 395 18.38 -31.26 -8.80
N TRP A 396 17.41 -30.36 -8.77
CA TRP A 396 16.07 -30.64 -9.30
C TRP A 396 16.11 -30.96 -10.81
N LEU A 397 16.91 -30.25 -11.60
CA LEU A 397 17.11 -30.52 -13.02
C LEU A 397 17.66 -31.92 -13.29
N VAL A 398 18.65 -32.36 -12.48
CA VAL A 398 19.20 -33.72 -12.60
C VAL A 398 18.15 -34.77 -12.29
N LEU A 399 17.37 -34.59 -11.22
CA LEU A 399 16.27 -35.48 -10.85
C LEU A 399 15.18 -35.55 -11.93
N THR A 400 14.78 -34.40 -12.50
CA THR A 400 13.78 -34.34 -13.57
C THR A 400 14.27 -34.97 -14.86
N LEU A 401 15.54 -34.81 -15.23
CA LEU A 401 16.13 -35.50 -16.37
C LEU A 401 16.13 -37.03 -16.19
N LEU A 402 16.38 -37.50 -14.97
CA LEU A 402 16.33 -38.93 -14.65
C LEU A 402 14.88 -39.43 -14.66
N ASP A 403 13.94 -38.67 -14.12
CA ASP A 403 12.50 -38.99 -14.18
C ASP A 403 11.99 -39.08 -15.62
N MET A 404 12.36 -38.11 -16.46
CA MET A 404 12.06 -38.11 -17.88
C MET A 404 12.62 -39.35 -18.60
N ALA A 405 13.85 -39.75 -18.28
CA ALA A 405 14.44 -40.95 -18.86
C ALA A 405 13.71 -42.25 -18.45
N LEU A 406 13.26 -42.32 -17.19
CA LEU A 406 12.46 -43.44 -16.68
C LEU A 406 11.07 -43.45 -17.36
N ASN A 407 10.43 -42.29 -17.52
CA ASN A 407 9.16 -42.17 -18.23
C ASN A 407 9.26 -42.57 -19.71
N ILE A 408 10.34 -42.21 -20.41
CA ILE A 408 10.63 -42.67 -21.78
C ILE A 408 10.76 -44.20 -21.81
N SER A 409 11.56 -44.77 -20.89
CA SER A 409 11.76 -46.23 -20.78
C SER A 409 10.44 -46.96 -20.43
N LEU A 410 9.57 -46.35 -19.64
CA LEU A 410 8.24 -46.85 -19.33
C LEU A 410 7.36 -46.85 -20.58
N LEU A 411 7.40 -45.76 -21.36
CA LEU A 411 6.64 -45.64 -22.62
C LEU A 411 7.06 -46.70 -23.64
N ASP A 412 8.37 -46.93 -23.81
CA ASP A 412 8.89 -48.03 -24.66
C ASP A 412 8.37 -49.40 -24.20
N THR A 413 8.31 -49.65 -22.89
CA THR A 413 7.77 -50.89 -22.32
C THR A 413 6.26 -51.07 -22.65
N TYR A 414 5.49 -49.99 -22.65
CA TYR A 414 4.08 -50.06 -23.08
C TYR A 414 3.93 -50.47 -24.54
N PHE A 415 4.83 -50.05 -25.42
CA PHE A 415 4.81 -50.49 -26.84
C PHE A 415 5.29 -51.93 -26.98
N ALA A 416 6.32 -52.38 -26.23
CA ALA A 416 6.82 -53.75 -26.27
C ALA A 416 5.80 -54.77 -25.74
N ILE A 417 4.97 -54.43 -24.76
CA ILE A 417 3.88 -55.30 -24.28
C ILE A 417 2.80 -55.49 -25.36
N ASP A 418 2.44 -54.45 -26.11
CA ASP A 418 1.50 -54.58 -27.22
C ASP A 418 2.02 -55.43 -28.35
N ALA A 419 3.37 -55.49 -28.53
CA ALA A 419 4.01 -56.37 -29.47
C ALA A 419 4.16 -57.84 -28.96
N GLY A 420 3.91 -58.07 -27.67
CA GLY A 420 4.03 -59.40 -27.05
C GLY A 420 5.43 -59.73 -26.59
N ASP A 421 6.37 -58.80 -26.62
CA ASP A 421 7.80 -59.00 -26.38
C ASP A 421 8.22 -58.96 -24.88
N VAL A 422 7.35 -58.40 -24.00
CA VAL A 422 7.67 -58.15 -22.59
C VAL A 422 6.52 -58.56 -21.67
N SER A 423 6.85 -59.10 -20.47
CA SER A 423 5.88 -59.49 -19.46
C SER A 423 5.34 -58.27 -18.66
N LYS A 424 4.12 -58.42 -18.10
CA LYS A 424 3.51 -57.39 -17.24
C LYS A 424 4.31 -57.11 -15.98
N ASP A 425 5.08 -58.06 -15.47
CA ASP A 425 5.91 -57.85 -14.25
C ASP A 425 6.98 -56.77 -14.44
N VAL A 426 7.57 -56.70 -15.65
CA VAL A 426 8.54 -55.67 -16.02
C VAL A 426 7.88 -54.28 -16.03
N LEU A 427 6.63 -54.20 -16.49
CA LEU A 427 5.86 -52.95 -16.46
C LEU A 427 5.61 -52.44 -15.03
N TYR A 428 5.20 -53.35 -14.13
CA TYR A 428 4.94 -52.99 -12.74
C TYR A 428 6.22 -52.54 -12.02
N SER A 429 7.36 -53.19 -12.28
CA SER A 429 8.67 -52.77 -11.73
C SER A 429 9.02 -51.36 -12.21
N LYS A 430 8.98 -51.08 -13.52
CA LYS A 430 9.33 -49.77 -14.06
C LYS A 430 8.37 -48.66 -13.60
N ARG A 431 7.10 -48.98 -13.42
CA ARG A 431 6.11 -48.03 -12.87
C ARG A 431 6.44 -47.68 -11.43
N SER A 432 6.87 -48.64 -10.62
CA SER A 432 7.35 -48.43 -9.25
C SER A 432 8.56 -47.49 -9.23
N ASP A 433 9.52 -47.68 -10.15
CA ASP A 433 10.72 -46.82 -10.25
C ASP A 433 10.36 -45.38 -10.61
N VAL A 434 9.47 -45.17 -11.59
CA VAL A 434 8.94 -43.82 -11.95
C VAL A 434 8.23 -43.18 -10.76
N GLN A 435 7.39 -43.93 -10.04
CA GLN A 435 6.66 -43.40 -8.89
C GLN A 435 7.57 -43.01 -7.74
N ALA A 436 8.63 -43.80 -7.47
CA ALA A 436 9.64 -43.48 -6.48
C ALA A 436 10.43 -42.21 -6.86
N MET A 437 10.77 -42.05 -8.14
CA MET A 437 11.50 -40.89 -8.65
C MET A 437 10.63 -39.63 -8.59
N GLY A 438 9.36 -39.72 -9.02
CA GLY A 438 8.38 -38.61 -8.94
C GLY A 438 8.17 -38.12 -7.51
N SER A 439 8.19 -39.00 -6.52
CA SER A 439 8.17 -38.62 -5.10
C SER A 439 9.42 -37.82 -4.69
N GLY A 440 10.59 -38.20 -5.18
CA GLY A 440 11.85 -37.49 -4.94
C GLY A 440 11.91 -36.11 -5.60
N THR A 441 11.46 -36.01 -6.85
CA THR A 441 11.35 -34.72 -7.58
C THR A 441 10.36 -33.78 -6.91
N GLY A 442 9.24 -34.31 -6.38
CA GLY A 442 8.24 -33.54 -5.62
C GLY A 442 8.81 -32.93 -4.33
N VAL A 443 9.57 -33.71 -3.55
CA VAL A 443 10.23 -33.17 -2.34
C VAL A 443 11.23 -32.08 -2.71
N ALA A 444 12.04 -32.30 -3.75
CA ALA A 444 12.98 -31.28 -4.22
C ALA A 444 12.28 -29.99 -4.69
N ALA A 445 11.11 -30.11 -5.35
CA ALA A 445 10.29 -28.98 -5.78
C ALA A 445 9.76 -28.18 -4.58
N LEU A 446 9.32 -28.82 -3.49
CA LEU A 446 8.90 -28.11 -2.26
C LEU A 446 10.04 -27.28 -1.67
N VAL A 447 11.25 -27.81 -1.59
CA VAL A 447 12.42 -27.06 -1.13
C VAL A 447 12.72 -25.88 -2.06
N LEU A 448 12.60 -26.06 -3.37
CA LEU A 448 12.74 -24.99 -4.36
C LEU A 448 11.72 -23.86 -4.14
N VAL A 449 10.45 -24.18 -3.90
CA VAL A 449 9.40 -23.17 -3.64
C VAL A 449 9.77 -22.33 -2.42
N VAL A 450 10.18 -22.96 -1.32
CA VAL A 450 10.57 -22.22 -0.11
C VAL A 450 11.77 -21.30 -0.38
N LEU A 451 12.85 -21.82 -0.98
CA LEU A 451 14.04 -21.03 -1.31
C LEU A 451 13.73 -19.89 -2.29
N TRP A 452 12.86 -20.16 -3.28
CA TRP A 452 12.39 -19.15 -4.22
C TRP A 452 11.65 -18.02 -3.53
N LEU A 453 10.69 -18.31 -2.66
CA LEU A 453 9.90 -17.29 -1.94
C LEU A 453 10.78 -16.43 -1.03
N VAL A 454 11.74 -17.04 -0.31
CA VAL A 454 12.67 -16.30 0.55
C VAL A 454 13.61 -15.41 -0.28
N TRP A 455 14.15 -15.94 -1.40
CA TRP A 455 14.98 -15.16 -2.31
C TRP A 455 14.19 -14.01 -2.97
N PHE A 456 13.00 -14.29 -3.45
CA PHE A 456 12.16 -13.31 -4.14
C PHE A 456 11.73 -12.17 -3.20
N ARG A 457 11.36 -12.52 -1.94
CA ARG A 457 11.08 -11.52 -0.91
C ARG A 457 12.31 -10.67 -0.59
N THR A 458 13.48 -11.27 -0.48
CA THR A 458 14.73 -10.54 -0.22
C THR A 458 15.08 -9.62 -1.38
N ALA A 459 14.96 -10.09 -2.62
CA ALA A 459 15.17 -9.29 -3.83
C ALA A 459 14.18 -8.12 -3.92
N TYR A 460 12.93 -8.33 -3.50
CA TYR A 460 11.91 -7.28 -3.43
C TYR A 460 12.26 -6.22 -2.38
N ILE A 461 12.62 -6.62 -1.14
CA ILE A 461 13.04 -5.68 -0.08
C ILE A 461 14.27 -4.88 -0.53
N ASN A 462 15.26 -5.52 -1.16
CA ASN A 462 16.40 -4.79 -1.70
C ASN A 462 15.98 -3.80 -2.81
N SER A 463 14.98 -4.13 -3.60
CA SER A 463 14.49 -3.24 -4.66
C SER A 463 13.81 -1.99 -4.09
N THR A 464 13.19 -2.07 -2.91
CA THR A 464 12.63 -0.88 -2.22
C THR A 464 13.73 0.05 -1.72
N VAL A 465 14.84 -0.50 -1.23
CA VAL A 465 16.02 0.28 -0.82
C VAL A 465 16.72 0.93 -2.02
N LEU A 466 16.82 0.20 -3.15
CA LEU A 466 17.49 0.69 -4.36
C LEU A 466 16.71 1.78 -5.12
N ASN A 467 15.40 1.81 -4.98
CA ASN A 467 14.52 2.76 -5.65
C ASN A 467 13.25 2.99 -4.83
N PRO A 468 13.33 3.81 -3.76
CA PRO A 468 12.20 4.09 -2.88
C PRO A 468 11.02 4.69 -3.65
N GLY A 469 9.81 4.26 -3.31
CA GLY A 469 8.56 4.82 -3.85
C GLY A 469 8.13 4.32 -5.24
N ARG A 470 8.86 3.38 -5.86
CA ARG A 470 8.53 2.87 -7.20
C ARG A 470 7.85 1.49 -7.20
N GLN A 471 7.72 0.86 -6.05
CA GLN A 471 7.03 -0.42 -5.91
C GLN A 471 5.53 -0.19 -5.72
N ARG A 472 4.73 -0.94 -6.50
CA ARG A 472 3.26 -0.85 -6.49
C ARG A 472 2.61 -1.63 -5.35
N PHE A 473 3.34 -2.56 -4.73
CA PHE A 473 2.81 -3.50 -3.75
C PHE A 473 3.61 -3.46 -2.46
N GLY A 474 3.00 -3.78 -1.32
CA GLY A 474 3.70 -3.96 -0.05
C GLY A 474 4.58 -5.21 -0.04
N SER A 475 5.59 -5.27 0.84
CA SER A 475 6.57 -6.37 0.90
C SER A 475 5.96 -7.76 1.17
N GLY A 476 4.77 -7.83 1.77
CA GLY A 476 4.01 -9.06 1.97
C GLY A 476 3.52 -9.69 0.66
N TYR A 477 3.20 -8.88 -0.33
CA TYR A 477 2.77 -9.37 -1.65
C TYR A 477 3.87 -10.10 -2.42
N ALA A 478 5.15 -9.87 -2.11
CA ALA A 478 6.25 -10.64 -2.70
C ALA A 478 6.14 -12.15 -2.42
N VAL A 479 5.47 -12.55 -1.33
CA VAL A 479 5.17 -13.94 -1.00
C VAL A 479 3.70 -14.26 -1.25
N GLY A 480 2.77 -13.44 -0.72
CA GLY A 480 1.33 -13.71 -0.78
C GLY A 480 0.76 -13.81 -2.18
N ALA A 481 1.31 -13.08 -3.15
CA ALA A 481 0.84 -13.10 -4.54
C ALA A 481 0.92 -14.48 -5.22
N TRP A 482 1.77 -15.39 -4.72
CA TRP A 482 1.93 -16.75 -5.22
C TRP A 482 0.81 -17.71 -4.79
N PHE A 483 0.04 -17.34 -3.76
CA PHE A 483 -0.99 -18.19 -3.15
C PHE A 483 -2.42 -17.67 -3.38
N ILE A 484 -2.59 -16.51 -4.02
CA ILE A 484 -3.91 -15.97 -4.33
C ILE A 484 -4.43 -16.66 -5.61
N PRO A 485 -5.51 -17.46 -5.55
CA PRO A 485 -6.09 -18.13 -6.71
C PRO A 485 -6.36 -17.11 -7.83
N VAL A 486 -6.13 -17.51 -9.08
CA VAL A 486 -6.28 -16.69 -10.29
C VAL A 486 -5.24 -15.56 -10.35
N ALA A 487 -5.08 -14.72 -9.31
CA ALA A 487 -4.10 -13.61 -9.29
C ALA A 487 -2.64 -14.08 -9.38
N GLN A 488 -2.33 -15.30 -8.92
CA GLN A 488 -1.01 -15.93 -9.07
C GLN A 488 -0.56 -16.06 -10.54
N LEU A 489 -1.45 -15.94 -11.51
CA LEU A 489 -1.12 -15.99 -12.94
C LEU A 489 -0.58 -14.66 -13.49
N TRP A 490 -0.72 -13.53 -12.78
CA TRP A 490 -0.18 -12.24 -13.24
C TRP A 490 0.48 -11.38 -12.16
N LEU A 491 0.03 -11.47 -10.89
CA LEU A 491 0.50 -10.60 -9.81
C LEU A 491 1.99 -10.79 -9.49
N PRO A 492 2.52 -12.03 -9.34
CA PRO A 492 3.95 -12.24 -9.13
C PRO A 492 4.80 -11.72 -10.30
N LYS A 493 4.25 -11.75 -11.53
CA LYS A 493 4.91 -11.19 -12.71
C LYS A 493 5.05 -9.68 -12.64
N GLN A 494 4.02 -8.99 -12.16
CA GLN A 494 4.08 -7.54 -11.98
C GLN A 494 5.14 -7.18 -10.94
N ILE A 495 5.17 -7.89 -9.82
CA ILE A 495 6.18 -7.72 -8.76
C ILE A 495 7.59 -7.99 -9.29
N ALA A 496 7.77 -9.07 -10.07
CA ALA A 496 9.05 -9.37 -10.70
C ALA A 496 9.51 -8.28 -11.70
N ASN A 497 8.57 -7.65 -12.41
CA ASN A 497 8.87 -6.51 -13.28
C ASN A 497 9.34 -5.29 -12.47
N ASP A 498 8.75 -5.04 -11.31
CA ASP A 498 9.13 -3.92 -10.42
C ASP A 498 10.52 -4.18 -9.82
N VAL A 499 10.80 -5.40 -9.34
CA VAL A 499 12.13 -5.82 -8.87
C VAL A 499 13.17 -5.65 -9.97
N TRP A 500 12.88 -6.11 -11.19
CA TRP A 500 13.78 -5.97 -12.35
C TRP A 500 14.10 -4.51 -12.65
N THR A 501 13.07 -3.67 -12.73
CA THR A 501 13.23 -2.25 -13.06
C THR A 501 14.02 -1.51 -12.00
N SER A 502 13.71 -1.75 -10.73
CA SER A 502 14.38 -1.11 -9.60
C SER A 502 15.81 -1.62 -9.40
N SER A 503 16.12 -2.84 -9.83
CA SER A 503 17.47 -3.41 -9.77
C SER A 503 18.36 -2.99 -10.94
N THR A 504 17.79 -2.51 -12.07
CA THR A 504 18.54 -2.14 -13.27
C THR A 504 19.44 -0.94 -12.99
N PRO A 505 20.77 -1.01 -13.25
CA PRO A 505 21.67 0.13 -13.09
C PRO A 505 21.33 1.25 -14.08
N PRO A 506 21.44 2.53 -13.69
CA PRO A 506 21.27 3.66 -14.60
C PRO A 506 22.37 3.64 -15.68
N GLY A 507 22.00 3.91 -16.95
CA GLY A 507 22.93 3.97 -18.08
C GLY A 507 22.23 3.77 -19.41
N PRO A 508 22.85 4.18 -20.56
CA PRO A 508 22.30 3.98 -21.88
C PRO A 508 22.37 2.49 -22.25
N GLY A 509 21.28 1.79 -22.14
CA GLY A 509 21.16 0.38 -22.49
C GLY A 509 19.93 -0.22 -21.83
N ARG A 510 18.81 -0.29 -22.57
CA ARG A 510 17.65 -1.10 -22.14
C ARG A 510 18.07 -2.56 -22.11
N ARG A 511 18.46 -3.09 -20.96
CA ARG A 511 18.63 -4.54 -20.79
C ARG A 511 17.26 -5.19 -20.95
N GLY A 512 17.08 -5.90 -22.07
CA GLY A 512 15.81 -6.53 -22.43
C GLY A 512 15.28 -7.44 -21.34
N ARG A 513 14.00 -7.33 -21.05
CA ARG A 513 13.26 -8.17 -20.09
C ARG A 513 12.83 -9.52 -20.69
N ALA A 514 13.29 -9.84 -21.89
CA ALA A 514 12.85 -11.03 -22.62
C ALA A 514 12.96 -12.32 -21.78
N VAL A 515 14.08 -12.52 -21.06
CA VAL A 515 14.26 -13.68 -20.17
C VAL A 515 13.19 -13.76 -19.08
N LEU A 516 12.80 -12.63 -18.48
CA LEU A 516 11.75 -12.57 -17.47
C LEU A 516 10.37 -12.87 -18.06
N HIS A 517 10.12 -12.45 -19.31
CA HIS A 517 8.87 -12.75 -20.01
C HIS A 517 8.77 -14.22 -20.38
N TRP A 518 9.81 -14.79 -20.99
CA TRP A 518 9.84 -16.21 -21.35
C TRP A 518 9.75 -17.12 -20.14
N TRP A 519 10.51 -16.82 -19.07
CA TRP A 519 10.39 -17.58 -17.81
C TRP A 519 8.95 -17.61 -17.30
N TRP A 520 8.28 -16.46 -17.27
CA TRP A 520 6.90 -16.39 -16.82
C TRP A 520 5.92 -17.16 -17.72
N THR A 521 6.08 -17.08 -19.01
CA THR A 521 5.24 -17.80 -19.97
C THR A 521 5.33 -19.31 -19.74
N PHE A 522 6.53 -19.85 -19.63
CA PHE A 522 6.72 -21.28 -19.39
C PHE A 522 6.25 -21.70 -17.99
N PHE A 523 6.44 -20.86 -16.97
CA PHE A 523 5.90 -21.09 -15.64
C PHE A 523 4.37 -21.21 -15.64
N VAL A 524 3.66 -20.31 -16.33
CA VAL A 524 2.19 -20.36 -16.44
C VAL A 524 1.72 -21.60 -17.21
N ILE A 525 2.42 -21.97 -18.28
CA ILE A 525 2.10 -23.19 -19.03
C ILE A 525 2.25 -24.43 -18.14
N MET A 526 3.38 -24.55 -17.42
CA MET A 526 3.62 -25.64 -16.47
C MET A 526 2.56 -25.68 -15.37
N PHE A 527 2.20 -24.51 -14.80
CA PHE A 527 1.16 -24.43 -13.79
C PHE A 527 -0.22 -24.88 -14.28
N LEU A 528 -0.58 -24.59 -15.53
CA LEU A 528 -1.84 -25.01 -16.15
C LEU A 528 -1.85 -26.48 -16.55
N MET A 529 -0.66 -27.11 -16.75
CA MET A 529 -0.54 -28.54 -17.04
C MET A 529 -0.67 -29.41 -15.78
N PHE A 530 -0.37 -28.86 -14.59
CA PHE A 530 -0.37 -29.62 -13.33
C PHE A 530 -1.68 -30.37 -13.03
N PRO A 531 -2.90 -29.84 -13.24
CA PRO A 531 -4.15 -30.58 -13.02
C PRO A 531 -4.34 -31.76 -13.98
N VAL A 532 -3.78 -31.67 -15.20
CA VAL A 532 -3.92 -32.70 -16.25
C VAL A 532 -3.12 -33.95 -15.88
N ASN A 533 -1.94 -33.76 -15.24
CA ASN A 533 -1.09 -34.87 -14.78
C ASN A 533 -1.77 -35.68 -13.66
N GLY A 534 -2.42 -35.02 -12.69
CA GLY A 534 -3.08 -35.67 -11.56
C GLY A 534 -4.32 -36.50 -11.95
N THR A 535 -4.97 -36.18 -13.04
CA THR A 535 -6.20 -36.90 -13.50
C THR A 535 -5.90 -38.12 -14.40
N SER A 536 -4.74 -38.15 -15.05
CA SER A 536 -4.36 -39.23 -15.96
C SER A 536 -4.00 -40.53 -15.25
N GLU A 537 -3.57 -40.49 -13.97
CA GLU A 537 -3.22 -41.67 -13.18
C GLU A 537 -4.42 -42.45 -12.61
N ILE A 538 -5.61 -41.84 -12.54
CA ILE A 538 -6.75 -42.35 -11.76
C ILE A 538 -7.76 -43.19 -12.61
N ILE A 539 -7.69 -43.17 -13.93
CA ILE A 539 -8.90 -43.46 -14.73
C ILE A 539 -8.96 -44.84 -15.35
N SER A 540 -7.89 -45.67 -15.47
CA SER A 540 -8.11 -47.01 -16.04
C SER A 540 -7.04 -48.07 -15.74
N ASP A 541 -7.50 -49.35 -15.59
CA ASP A 541 -6.65 -50.54 -15.52
C ASP A 541 -6.19 -50.99 -16.93
N ASN A 542 -6.57 -50.31 -17.99
CA ASN A 542 -6.27 -50.66 -19.37
C ASN A 542 -4.93 -50.04 -19.78
N ILE A 543 -3.95 -50.89 -20.12
CA ILE A 543 -2.59 -50.52 -20.51
C ILE A 543 -2.53 -49.49 -21.63
N ARG A 544 -3.45 -49.54 -22.61
CA ARG A 544 -3.49 -48.61 -23.74
C ARG A 544 -3.96 -47.20 -23.34
N GLU A 545 -4.82 -47.13 -22.34
CA GLU A 545 -5.35 -45.86 -21.85
C GLU A 545 -4.38 -45.11 -20.92
N GLN A 546 -3.33 -45.77 -20.44
CA GLN A 546 -2.30 -45.16 -19.58
C GLN A 546 -1.16 -44.44 -20.35
N ARG A 547 -0.97 -44.76 -21.65
CA ARG A 547 0.09 -44.15 -22.49
C ARG A 547 0.01 -42.63 -22.60
N PRO A 548 -1.18 -42.02 -22.80
CA PRO A 548 -1.30 -40.56 -22.86
C PRO A 548 -0.78 -39.88 -21.59
N GLY A 549 -0.99 -40.48 -20.41
CA GLY A 549 -0.49 -39.96 -19.14
C GLY A 549 1.04 -39.87 -19.10
N VAL A 550 1.74 -40.91 -19.51
CA VAL A 550 3.21 -40.94 -19.58
C VAL A 550 3.73 -39.91 -20.59
N ILE A 551 3.06 -39.75 -21.73
CA ILE A 551 3.43 -38.71 -22.72
C ILE A 551 3.26 -37.32 -22.13
N VAL A 552 2.16 -37.06 -21.40
CA VAL A 552 1.92 -35.79 -20.72
C VAL A 552 3.02 -35.51 -19.66
N SER A 553 3.44 -36.52 -18.88
CA SER A 553 4.55 -36.38 -17.92
C SER A 553 5.86 -35.99 -18.60
N ILE A 554 6.24 -36.63 -19.71
CA ILE A 554 7.45 -36.28 -20.48
C ILE A 554 7.38 -34.84 -21.01
N VAL A 555 6.22 -34.38 -21.46
CA VAL A 555 6.01 -33.01 -21.93
C VAL A 555 6.15 -32.03 -20.76
N ASP A 556 5.56 -32.35 -19.61
CA ASP A 556 5.63 -31.51 -18.40
C ASP A 556 7.07 -31.37 -17.90
N ASP A 557 7.82 -32.49 -17.84
CA ASP A 557 9.26 -32.50 -17.51
C ASP A 557 10.06 -31.59 -18.45
N SER A 558 9.78 -31.66 -19.75
CA SER A 558 10.46 -30.86 -20.76
C SER A 558 10.20 -29.38 -20.55
N ILE A 559 8.96 -28.97 -20.27
CA ILE A 559 8.57 -27.60 -19.95
C ILE A 559 9.19 -27.16 -18.63
N GLY A 560 9.20 -28.05 -17.62
CA GLY A 560 9.81 -27.82 -16.31
C GLY A 560 11.30 -27.52 -16.41
N ILE A 561 12.04 -28.31 -17.18
CA ILE A 561 13.48 -28.10 -17.45
C ILE A 561 13.73 -26.70 -18.04
N LEU A 562 12.94 -26.33 -19.06
CA LEU A 562 13.05 -25.01 -19.70
C LEU A 562 12.74 -23.87 -18.72
N THR A 563 11.70 -24.05 -17.91
CA THR A 563 11.28 -23.10 -16.87
C THR A 563 12.40 -22.90 -15.83
N ALA A 564 13.02 -23.97 -15.37
CA ALA A 564 14.11 -23.93 -14.38
C ALA A 564 15.36 -23.24 -14.93
N LEU A 565 15.75 -23.53 -16.17
CA LEU A 565 16.90 -22.85 -16.80
C LEU A 565 16.67 -21.33 -16.93
N LEU A 566 15.47 -20.94 -17.30
CA LEU A 566 15.09 -19.53 -17.37
C LEU A 566 15.00 -18.89 -15.98
N ALA A 567 14.52 -19.62 -14.96
CA ALA A 567 14.50 -19.17 -13.57
C ALA A 567 15.92 -18.89 -13.05
N ILE A 568 16.86 -19.81 -13.28
CA ILE A 568 18.29 -19.62 -12.95
C ILE A 568 18.83 -18.35 -13.61
N ALA A 569 18.52 -18.12 -14.88
CA ALA A 569 18.95 -16.92 -15.58
C ALA A 569 18.36 -15.64 -14.99
N VAL A 570 17.07 -15.65 -14.56
CA VAL A 570 16.43 -14.53 -13.88
C VAL A 570 17.08 -14.25 -12.54
N VAL A 571 17.29 -15.31 -11.71
CA VAL A 571 17.95 -15.19 -10.39
C VAL A 571 19.34 -14.60 -10.53
N ARG A 572 20.16 -15.13 -11.44
CA ARG A 572 21.54 -14.62 -11.71
C ARG A 572 21.52 -13.16 -12.14
N ARG A 573 20.63 -12.77 -13.03
CA ARG A 573 20.57 -11.40 -13.55
C ARG A 573 20.12 -10.40 -12.49
N ILE A 574 19.06 -10.68 -11.74
CA ILE A 574 18.58 -9.79 -10.68
C ILE A 574 19.64 -9.65 -9.58
N THR A 575 20.20 -10.76 -9.10
CA THR A 575 21.24 -10.74 -8.06
C THR A 575 22.44 -9.91 -8.50
N LYS A 576 22.95 -10.13 -9.73
CA LYS A 576 24.07 -9.35 -10.30
C LYS A 576 23.74 -7.85 -10.43
N MET A 577 22.52 -7.49 -10.84
CA MET A 577 22.10 -6.09 -10.95
C MET A 577 22.06 -5.42 -9.57
N GLN A 578 21.55 -6.10 -8.54
CA GLN A 578 21.50 -5.57 -7.18
C GLN A 578 22.90 -5.41 -6.58
N GLU A 579 23.79 -6.37 -6.78
CA GLU A 579 25.20 -6.26 -6.36
C GLU A 579 25.94 -5.11 -7.06
N GLN A 580 25.73 -4.94 -8.36
CA GLN A 580 26.34 -3.83 -9.11
C GLN A 580 25.84 -2.46 -8.63
N ARG A 581 24.58 -2.36 -8.19
CA ARG A 581 24.06 -1.13 -7.59
C ARG A 581 24.56 -0.92 -6.16
N ALA A 582 24.72 -1.99 -5.39
CA ALA A 582 25.29 -1.93 -4.04
C ALA A 582 26.76 -1.49 -4.01
N ALA A 583 27.53 -1.85 -5.03
CA ALA A 583 28.96 -1.53 -5.14
C ALA A 583 29.24 -0.09 -5.61
N ARG A 584 28.24 0.69 -6.02
CA ARG A 584 28.43 2.10 -6.41
C ARG A 584 28.33 3.00 -5.19
N PRO A 585 29.36 3.83 -4.91
CA PRO A 585 29.28 4.78 -3.81
C PRO A 585 28.13 5.77 -4.02
N VAL A 586 27.39 6.07 -2.95
CA VAL A 586 26.28 7.04 -2.87
C VAL A 586 26.82 8.48 -2.98
N GLY A 587 27.51 8.83 -4.05
CA GLY A 587 28.18 10.13 -4.18
C GLY A 587 28.23 10.72 -5.59
N GLN A 588 27.73 10.00 -6.61
CA GLN A 588 27.66 10.55 -7.98
C GLN A 588 26.20 10.70 -8.43
N ALA A 589 25.49 11.62 -7.75
CA ALA A 589 24.30 12.24 -8.34
C ALA A 589 24.75 13.07 -9.53
N GLN A 590 24.12 12.88 -10.67
CA GLN A 590 24.34 13.59 -11.92
C GLN A 590 24.51 15.09 -11.68
N GLN A 591 25.70 15.64 -12.04
CA GLN A 591 25.78 17.04 -12.43
C GLN A 591 24.93 17.22 -13.69
N PRO A 592 24.02 18.19 -13.73
CA PRO A 592 23.33 18.51 -15.00
C PRO A 592 24.39 18.95 -16.01
N ALA A 593 24.28 18.42 -17.22
CA ALA A 593 25.12 18.76 -18.35
C ALA A 593 25.16 20.27 -18.51
N GLY A 594 26.40 20.82 -18.54
CA GLY A 594 26.66 22.23 -18.55
C GLY A 594 25.92 22.99 -19.64
N VAL A 595 25.36 24.10 -19.23
CA VAL A 595 24.90 25.18 -20.10
C VAL A 595 26.12 25.67 -20.86
N PHE A 596 26.11 25.53 -22.19
CA PHE A 596 27.06 26.16 -23.08
C PHE A 596 27.02 27.68 -22.89
N GLY A 597 28.13 28.27 -22.44
CA GLY A 597 28.34 29.70 -22.51
C GLY A 597 28.52 30.16 -23.96
N PRO A 598 28.11 31.39 -24.30
CA PRO A 598 28.28 31.93 -25.65
C PRO A 598 29.76 32.12 -25.99
N PRO A 599 30.15 32.04 -27.27
CA PRO A 599 31.53 32.24 -27.70
C PRO A 599 31.91 33.72 -27.53
N ALA A 600 33.08 33.94 -26.95
CA ALA A 600 33.71 35.26 -26.88
C ALA A 600 34.10 35.70 -28.31
N ALA A 601 33.76 36.97 -28.63
CA ALA A 601 34.21 37.68 -29.82
C ALA A 601 35.63 38.19 -29.61
#